data_cd059817d7aa3a4a83d58b43b996e359
#
_entry.id   cd059817d7aa3a4a83d58b43b996e359
#
_cell.length_a   1.000
_cell.length_b   1.000
_cell.length_c   1.000
_cell.angle_alpha   90.00
_cell.angle_beta   90.00
_cell.angle_gamma   90.00
#
_symmetry.space_group_name_H-M   'P 1'
#
loop_
_entity.id
_entity.type
_entity.pdbx_description
1 polymer ?
#
loop_
_entity_poly.entity_id
_entity_poly.type
_entity_poly.pdbx_seq_one_letter_code
_entity_poly.pdbx_strand_id
1 'polypeptide(L)'
;MSIAMRLKVMSFLQYFIWGSWLVTLGSYMINTLHFTGANVGMVYSSKGIAAIIMPGIMGIIADKWLRAERAYMLCHLVCAGVLFYAASVTDPDMMFWVMLVNAMAFMPTIALSNSVSYSCLAQAGLDPVTAFPPIRVFGTVGFIVAMWAVSLLHLELSSLQ
;
A
#
# COMPACT_ATOMS: atom_id res chain seq x y z
N MET A 1 -14.96 -20.25 -5.05
CA MET A 1 -13.81 -19.52 -5.60
C MET A 1 -12.56 -20.24 -5.14
N SER A 2 -11.68 -20.64 -6.07
CA SER A 2 -10.43 -21.35 -5.74
C SER A 2 -9.50 -20.46 -4.90
N ILE A 3 -8.59 -21.08 -4.13
CA ILE A 3 -7.62 -20.32 -3.30
C ILE A 3 -6.77 -19.38 -4.18
N ALA A 4 -6.31 -19.87 -5.34
CA ALA A 4 -5.53 -19.06 -6.27
C ALA A 4 -6.29 -17.80 -6.74
N MET A 5 -7.60 -17.90 -6.99
CA MET A 5 -8.41 -16.75 -7.37
C MET A 5 -8.55 -15.74 -6.23
N ARG A 6 -8.73 -16.20 -4.98
CA ARG A 6 -8.79 -15.31 -3.80
C ARG A 6 -7.48 -14.55 -3.63
N LEU A 7 -6.35 -15.22 -3.81
CA LEU A 7 -5.02 -14.60 -3.71
C LEU A 7 -4.74 -13.63 -4.86
N LYS A 8 -5.22 -13.92 -6.08
CA LYS A 8 -5.16 -12.97 -7.21
C LYS A 8 -5.94 -11.69 -6.92
N VAL A 9 -7.16 -11.81 -6.37
CA VAL A 9 -7.97 -10.66 -5.95
C VAL A 9 -7.28 -9.88 -4.84
N MET A 10 -6.74 -10.57 -3.83
CA MET A 10 -5.98 -9.93 -2.75
C MET A 10 -4.77 -9.16 -3.29
N SER A 11 -3.98 -9.77 -4.18
CA SER A 11 -2.83 -9.12 -4.80
C SER A 11 -3.26 -7.93 -5.65
N PHE A 12 -4.31 -8.07 -6.45
CA PHE A 12 -4.88 -6.97 -7.22
C PHE A 12 -5.25 -5.79 -6.32
N LEU A 13 -6.05 -6.01 -5.28
CA LEU A 13 -6.51 -4.96 -4.38
C LEU A 13 -5.35 -4.30 -3.61
N GLN A 14 -4.37 -5.08 -3.14
CA GLN A 14 -3.17 -4.57 -2.46
C GLN A 14 -2.47 -3.49 -3.29
N TYR A 15 -2.24 -3.76 -4.55
CA TYR A 15 -1.52 -2.86 -5.44
C TYR A 15 -2.42 -1.83 -6.12
N PHE A 16 -3.72 -2.11 -6.24
CA PHE A 16 -4.72 -1.13 -6.66
C PHE A 16 -4.77 0.04 -5.65
N ILE A 17 -4.88 -0.27 -4.36
CA ILE A 17 -4.84 0.74 -3.30
C ILE A 17 -3.54 1.55 -3.38
N TRP A 18 -2.40 0.88 -3.59
CA TRP A 18 -1.12 1.58 -3.69
C TRP A 18 -1.04 2.48 -4.92
N GLY A 19 -1.47 1.98 -6.08
CA GLY A 19 -1.46 2.72 -7.34
C GLY A 19 -2.39 3.92 -7.36
N SER A 20 -3.45 3.92 -6.55
CA SER A 20 -4.42 5.02 -6.54
C SER A 20 -3.84 6.32 -5.98
N TRP A 21 -2.93 6.27 -5.02
CA TRP A 21 -2.38 7.48 -4.38
C TRP A 21 -0.87 7.67 -4.55
N LEU A 22 -0.09 6.61 -4.77
CA LEU A 22 1.38 6.69 -4.71
C LEU A 22 1.99 7.72 -5.67
N VAL A 23 1.54 7.72 -6.92
CA VAL A 23 2.08 8.61 -7.96
C VAL A 23 1.28 9.90 -8.03
N THR A 24 -0.02 9.80 -7.94
CA THR A 24 -0.97 10.89 -8.07
C THR A 24 -0.92 11.88 -6.91
N LEU A 25 -0.52 11.44 -5.71
CA LEU A 25 -0.28 12.31 -4.56
C LEU A 25 0.73 13.44 -4.89
N GLY A 26 1.76 13.14 -5.71
CA GLY A 26 2.72 14.16 -6.15
C GLY A 26 2.05 15.26 -6.97
N SER A 27 1.19 14.88 -7.91
CA SER A 27 0.42 15.82 -8.72
C SER A 27 -0.52 16.67 -7.86
N TYR A 28 -1.21 16.05 -6.90
CA TYR A 28 -2.08 16.75 -5.95
C TYR A 28 -1.31 17.77 -5.11
N MET A 29 -0.17 17.37 -4.53
CA MET A 29 0.66 18.26 -3.71
C MET A 29 1.20 19.45 -4.51
N ILE A 30 1.61 19.26 -5.77
CA ILE A 30 2.16 20.34 -6.59
C ILE A 30 1.05 21.23 -7.14
N ASN A 31 0.04 20.66 -7.78
CA ASN A 31 -0.92 21.42 -8.56
C ASN A 31 -2.08 21.99 -7.71
N THR A 32 -2.47 21.30 -6.64
CA THR A 32 -3.61 21.70 -5.81
C THR A 32 -3.15 22.35 -4.50
N LEU A 33 -2.17 21.78 -3.81
CA LEU A 33 -1.67 22.33 -2.54
C LEU A 33 -0.51 23.34 -2.74
N HIS A 34 0.00 23.46 -3.95
CA HIS A 34 1.10 24.38 -4.30
C HIS A 34 2.39 24.16 -3.50
N PHE A 35 2.66 22.90 -3.13
CA PHE A 35 3.89 22.52 -2.44
C PHE A 35 5.10 22.68 -3.36
N THR A 36 6.22 23.09 -2.79
CA THR A 36 7.50 23.14 -3.52
C THR A 36 8.01 21.72 -3.79
N GLY A 37 8.89 21.57 -4.79
CA GLY A 37 9.52 20.27 -5.06
C GLY A 37 10.26 19.70 -3.85
N ALA A 38 10.85 20.57 -2.99
CA ALA A 38 11.50 20.17 -1.75
C ALA A 38 10.50 19.56 -0.76
N ASN A 39 9.33 20.18 -0.58
CA ASN A 39 8.26 19.66 0.28
C ASN A 39 7.76 18.30 -0.21
N VAL A 40 7.54 18.15 -1.51
CA VAL A 40 7.13 16.87 -2.12
C VAL A 40 8.19 15.80 -1.89
N GLY A 41 9.47 16.13 -2.11
CA GLY A 41 10.59 15.22 -1.84
C GLY A 41 10.66 14.80 -0.37
N MET A 42 10.45 15.73 0.56
CA MET A 42 10.38 15.47 2.00
C MET A 42 9.23 14.49 2.32
N VAL A 43 8.02 14.74 1.83
CA VAL A 43 6.87 13.84 2.05
C VAL A 43 7.16 12.45 1.51
N TYR A 44 7.73 12.34 0.30
CA TYR A 44 8.07 11.04 -0.27
C TYR A 44 9.23 10.31 0.43
N SER A 45 10.15 11.03 1.10
CA SER A 45 11.23 10.41 1.88
C SER A 45 10.70 9.56 3.05
N SER A 46 9.52 9.88 3.57
CA SER A 46 8.85 9.13 4.63
C SER A 46 8.67 7.64 4.27
N LYS A 47 8.43 7.34 2.98
CA LYS A 47 8.30 5.95 2.50
C LYS A 47 9.62 5.20 2.57
N GLY A 48 10.72 5.86 2.23
CA GLY A 48 12.06 5.27 2.32
C GLY A 48 12.41 4.87 3.76
N ILE A 49 12.14 5.77 4.70
CA ILE A 49 12.34 5.53 6.14
C ILE A 49 11.52 4.32 6.60
N ALA A 50 10.23 4.32 6.30
CA ALA A 50 9.33 3.24 6.68
C ALA A 50 9.69 1.90 6.01
N ALA A 51 10.11 1.91 4.75
CA ALA A 51 10.45 0.70 3.99
C ALA A 51 11.69 -0.03 4.55
N ILE A 52 12.62 0.71 5.16
CA ILE A 52 13.81 0.12 5.77
C ILE A 52 13.47 -0.52 7.13
N ILE A 53 12.66 0.15 7.94
CA ILE A 53 12.47 -0.20 9.36
C ILE A 53 11.30 -1.15 9.56
N MET A 54 10.15 -0.85 8.95
CA MET A 54 8.89 -1.48 9.34
C MET A 54 8.70 -2.93 8.90
N PRO A 55 9.22 -3.42 7.76
CA PRO A 55 9.07 -4.83 7.41
C PRO A 55 9.72 -5.76 8.42
N GLY A 56 10.89 -5.39 8.96
CA GLY A 56 11.56 -6.16 10.00
C GLY A 56 10.77 -6.19 11.33
N ILE A 57 10.30 -5.04 11.79
CA ILE A 57 9.50 -4.94 13.01
C ILE A 57 8.21 -5.76 12.87
N MET A 58 7.51 -5.59 11.76
CA MET A 58 6.24 -6.27 11.55
C MET A 58 6.40 -7.78 11.31
N GLY A 59 7.53 -8.20 10.74
CA GLY A 59 7.89 -9.62 10.66
C GLY A 59 7.97 -10.25 12.05
N ILE A 60 8.71 -9.61 12.97
CA ILE A 60 8.82 -10.08 14.36
C ILE A 60 7.45 -10.11 15.07
N ILE A 61 6.60 -9.11 14.85
CA ILE A 61 5.26 -9.05 15.42
C ILE A 61 4.37 -10.17 14.88
N ALA A 62 4.42 -10.41 13.56
CA ALA A 62 3.64 -11.45 12.91
C ALA A 62 4.10 -12.86 13.30
N ASP A 63 5.39 -13.06 13.56
CA ASP A 63 5.92 -14.35 13.94
C ASP A 63 5.64 -14.71 15.42
N LYS A 64 5.63 -13.70 16.31
CA LYS A 64 5.56 -13.94 17.76
C LYS A 64 4.17 -13.71 18.37
N TRP A 65 3.43 -12.70 17.92
CA TRP A 65 2.26 -12.22 18.63
C TRP A 65 0.98 -12.16 17.79
N LEU A 66 1.10 -11.93 16.50
CA LEU A 66 -0.06 -11.68 15.66
C LEU A 66 0.02 -12.48 14.36
N ARG A 67 -1.03 -13.24 14.03
CA ARG A 67 -1.08 -13.94 12.74
C ARG A 67 -0.98 -12.94 11.58
N ALA A 68 -0.24 -13.30 10.54
CA ALA A 68 0.05 -12.44 9.39
C ALA A 68 -1.22 -11.83 8.76
N GLU A 69 -2.32 -12.59 8.69
CA GLU A 69 -3.60 -12.11 8.16
C GLU A 69 -4.21 -11.00 9.01
N ARG A 70 -4.10 -11.12 10.36
CA ARG A 70 -4.62 -10.10 11.28
C ARG A 70 -3.74 -8.84 11.24
N ALA A 71 -2.42 -9.01 11.21
CA ALA A 71 -1.48 -7.90 11.06
C ALA A 71 -1.75 -7.13 9.74
N TYR A 72 -1.92 -7.88 8.64
CA TYR A 72 -2.28 -7.33 7.34
C TYR A 72 -3.58 -6.51 7.36
N MET A 73 -4.63 -7.05 7.96
CA MET A 73 -5.92 -6.35 8.11
C MET A 73 -5.78 -5.07 8.94
N LEU A 74 -5.12 -5.13 10.10
CA LEU A 74 -4.95 -3.98 10.98
C LEU A 74 -4.14 -2.87 10.30
N CYS A 75 -3.07 -3.21 9.58
CA CYS A 75 -2.29 -2.25 8.81
C CYS A 75 -3.16 -1.51 7.78
N HIS A 76 -4.03 -2.21 7.05
CA HIS A 76 -4.93 -1.57 6.10
C HIS A 76 -5.99 -0.68 6.76
N LEU A 77 -6.51 -1.07 7.94
CA LEU A 77 -7.43 -0.22 8.70
C LEU A 77 -6.76 1.08 9.15
N VAL A 78 -5.52 0.99 9.63
CA VAL A 78 -4.74 2.19 9.99
C VAL A 78 -4.52 3.06 8.75
N CYS A 79 -4.09 2.48 7.62
CA CYS A 79 -3.90 3.22 6.37
C CYS A 79 -5.17 3.92 5.91
N ALA A 80 -6.32 3.26 5.99
CA ALA A 80 -7.60 3.86 5.60
C ALA A 80 -7.93 5.10 6.45
N GLY A 81 -7.77 5.01 7.78
CA GLY A 81 -8.00 6.15 8.68
C GLY A 81 -7.01 7.29 8.43
N VAL A 82 -5.74 6.97 8.23
CA VAL A 82 -4.68 7.96 7.99
C VAL A 82 -4.85 8.65 6.64
N LEU A 83 -5.18 7.91 5.57
CA LEU A 83 -5.43 8.50 4.26
C LEU A 83 -6.68 9.37 4.25
N PHE A 84 -7.73 8.96 4.98
CA PHE A 84 -8.92 9.79 5.16
C PHE A 84 -8.58 11.14 5.85
N TYR A 85 -7.71 11.10 6.87
CA TYR A 85 -7.23 12.32 7.51
C TYR A 85 -6.33 13.14 6.59
N ALA A 86 -5.44 12.50 5.82
CA ALA A 86 -4.54 13.16 4.87
C ALA A 86 -5.29 14.02 3.84
N ALA A 87 -6.51 13.64 3.47
CA ALA A 87 -7.35 14.41 2.54
C ALA A 87 -7.69 15.83 3.04
N SER A 88 -7.60 16.07 4.35
CA SER A 88 -7.85 17.39 4.97
C SER A 88 -6.56 18.17 5.26
N VAL A 89 -5.39 17.60 5.03
CA VAL A 89 -4.11 18.21 5.37
C VAL A 89 -3.61 19.09 4.23
N THR A 90 -3.30 20.35 4.54
CA THR A 90 -2.81 21.34 3.58
C THR A 90 -1.41 21.87 3.93
N ASP A 91 -0.88 21.54 5.10
CA ASP A 91 0.45 21.94 5.55
C ASP A 91 1.49 20.88 5.17
N PRO A 92 2.64 21.25 4.58
CA PRO A 92 3.67 20.30 4.14
C PRO A 92 4.28 19.47 5.28
N ASP A 93 4.54 20.09 6.44
CA ASP A 93 5.17 19.40 7.57
C ASP A 93 4.19 18.40 8.19
N MET A 94 2.92 18.77 8.33
CA MET A 94 1.87 17.86 8.77
C MET A 94 1.69 16.73 7.77
N MET A 95 1.70 17.01 6.47
CA MET A 95 1.61 15.99 5.42
C MET A 95 2.74 14.97 5.51
N PHE A 96 3.97 15.42 5.80
CA PHE A 96 5.10 14.50 6.03
C PHE A 96 4.81 13.51 7.17
N TRP A 97 4.37 14.00 8.33
CA TRP A 97 4.09 13.13 9.48
C TRP A 97 2.94 12.17 9.23
N VAL A 98 1.87 12.64 8.61
CA VAL A 98 0.72 11.82 8.26
C VAL A 98 1.13 10.73 7.26
N MET A 99 1.89 11.08 6.23
CA MET A 99 2.36 10.10 5.24
C MET A 99 3.45 9.18 5.80
N LEU A 100 4.21 9.61 6.81
CA LEU A 100 5.12 8.72 7.54
C LEU A 100 4.34 7.63 8.28
N VAL A 101 3.29 8.00 9.02
CA VAL A 101 2.43 7.02 9.72
C VAL A 101 1.76 6.08 8.71
N ASN A 102 1.25 6.62 7.60
CA ASN A 102 0.70 5.79 6.52
C ASN A 102 1.74 4.81 5.97
N ALA A 103 2.95 5.28 5.69
CA ALA A 103 4.02 4.44 5.17
C ALA A 103 4.47 3.37 6.18
N MET A 104 4.54 3.70 7.47
CA MET A 104 4.84 2.74 8.53
C MET A 104 3.82 1.61 8.62
N ALA A 105 2.54 1.90 8.39
CA ALA A 105 1.50 0.89 8.33
C ALA A 105 1.48 0.15 6.98
N PHE A 106 1.69 0.84 5.86
CA PHE A 106 1.54 0.28 4.51
C PHE A 106 2.74 -0.58 4.07
N MET A 107 3.98 -0.15 4.31
CA MET A 107 5.16 -0.88 3.82
C MET A 107 5.22 -2.35 4.26
N PRO A 108 4.89 -2.70 5.52
CA PRO A 108 4.84 -4.09 5.92
C PRO A 108 3.79 -4.93 5.19
N THR A 109 2.70 -4.32 4.71
CA THR A 109 1.63 -5.07 4.06
C THR A 109 2.09 -5.78 2.79
N ILE A 110 3.13 -5.27 2.13
CA ILE A 110 3.72 -5.89 0.94
C ILE A 110 4.34 -7.24 1.31
N ALA A 111 5.13 -7.30 2.38
CA ALA A 111 5.73 -8.53 2.87
C ALA A 111 4.67 -9.48 3.47
N LEU A 112 3.72 -8.95 4.24
CA LEU A 112 2.62 -9.71 4.83
C LEU A 112 1.72 -10.34 3.76
N SER A 113 1.40 -9.64 2.68
CA SER A 113 0.61 -10.20 1.58
C SER A 113 1.30 -11.38 0.90
N ASN A 114 2.64 -11.33 0.76
CA ASN A 114 3.42 -12.43 0.23
C ASN A 114 3.43 -13.61 1.21
N SER A 115 3.66 -13.37 2.51
CA SER A 115 3.64 -14.39 3.56
C SER A 115 2.29 -15.10 3.64
N VAL A 116 1.18 -14.35 3.63
CA VAL A 116 -0.17 -14.90 3.60
C VAL A 116 -0.39 -15.76 2.34
N SER A 117 0.07 -15.27 1.18
CA SER A 117 -0.07 -16.01 -0.08
C SER A 117 0.68 -17.33 -0.04
N TYR A 118 1.93 -17.35 0.41
CA TYR A 118 2.74 -18.57 0.54
C TYR A 118 2.12 -19.56 1.52
N SER A 119 1.69 -19.08 2.69
CA SER A 119 1.04 -19.93 3.70
C SER A 119 -0.25 -20.55 3.16
N CYS A 120 -1.11 -19.78 2.50
CA CYS A 120 -2.36 -20.27 1.93
C CYS A 120 -2.13 -21.28 0.79
N LEU A 121 -1.13 -21.07 -0.06
CA LEU A 121 -0.78 -22.00 -1.14
C LEU A 121 -0.27 -23.33 -0.57
N ALA A 122 0.65 -23.28 0.40
CA ALA A 122 1.18 -24.47 1.06
C ALA A 122 0.07 -25.28 1.76
N GLN A 123 -0.84 -24.62 2.48
CA GLN A 123 -1.99 -25.26 3.12
C GLN A 123 -2.97 -25.89 2.11
N ALA A 124 -3.04 -25.36 0.90
CA ALA A 124 -3.85 -25.91 -0.19
C ALA A 124 -3.15 -27.06 -0.96
N GLY A 125 -1.94 -27.46 -0.55
CA GLY A 125 -1.16 -28.49 -1.23
C GLY A 125 -0.55 -28.04 -2.55
N LEU A 126 -0.49 -26.71 -2.80
CA LEU A 126 0.10 -26.14 -4.01
C LEU A 126 1.56 -25.73 -3.71
N ASP A 127 2.46 -25.93 -4.68
CA ASP A 127 3.82 -25.43 -4.57
C ASP A 127 3.86 -23.89 -4.68
N PRO A 128 4.26 -23.18 -3.61
CA PRO A 128 4.30 -21.73 -3.63
C PRO A 128 5.26 -21.15 -4.69
N VAL A 129 6.33 -21.85 -5.04
CA VAL A 129 7.34 -21.35 -5.98
C VAL A 129 6.74 -21.22 -7.39
N THR A 130 5.93 -22.18 -7.80
CA THR A 130 5.31 -22.19 -9.13
C THR A 130 3.96 -21.48 -9.17
N ALA A 131 3.19 -21.52 -8.07
CA ALA A 131 1.83 -20.98 -8.03
C ALA A 131 1.78 -19.47 -7.68
N PHE A 132 2.78 -18.92 -6.98
CA PHE A 132 2.77 -17.51 -6.56
C PHE A 132 3.05 -16.50 -7.69
N PRO A 133 3.99 -16.72 -8.64
CA PRO A 133 4.27 -15.74 -9.67
C PRO A 133 3.04 -15.29 -10.48
N PRO A 134 2.14 -16.17 -10.94
CA PRO A 134 0.91 -15.76 -11.62
C PRO A 134 -0.05 -14.94 -10.72
N ILE A 135 -0.02 -15.17 -9.41
CA ILE A 135 -0.81 -14.39 -8.44
C ILE A 135 -0.24 -12.97 -8.33
N ARG A 136 1.08 -12.86 -8.23
CA ARG A 136 1.78 -11.59 -8.07
C ARG A 136 1.61 -10.65 -9.27
N VAL A 137 1.51 -11.19 -10.48
CA VAL A 137 1.24 -10.41 -11.71
C VAL A 137 -0.07 -9.62 -11.61
N PHE A 138 -1.11 -10.16 -10.96
CA PHE A 138 -2.36 -9.44 -10.74
C PHE A 138 -2.19 -8.18 -9.90
N GLY A 139 -1.17 -8.12 -9.03
CA GLY A 139 -0.80 -6.89 -8.34
C GLY A 139 -0.36 -5.79 -9.31
N THR A 140 0.50 -6.12 -10.28
CA THR A 140 0.92 -5.15 -11.30
C THR A 140 -0.28 -4.65 -12.12
N VAL A 141 -1.19 -5.56 -12.50
CA VAL A 141 -2.44 -5.18 -13.18
C VAL A 141 -3.27 -4.25 -12.31
N GLY A 142 -3.42 -4.55 -11.01
CA GLY A 142 -4.14 -3.69 -10.06
C GLY A 142 -3.56 -2.28 -9.98
N PHE A 143 -2.24 -2.16 -9.89
CA PHE A 143 -1.55 -0.88 -9.86
C PHE A 143 -1.81 -0.05 -11.13
N ILE A 144 -1.67 -0.66 -12.31
CA ILE A 144 -1.92 0.01 -13.60
C ILE A 144 -3.37 0.47 -13.71
N VAL A 145 -4.32 -0.42 -13.38
CA VAL A 145 -5.76 -0.10 -13.43
C VAL A 145 -6.10 1.05 -12.48
N ALA A 146 -5.52 1.08 -11.27
CA ALA A 146 -5.70 2.17 -10.32
C ALA A 146 -5.22 3.51 -10.89
N MET A 147 -4.00 3.54 -11.42
CA MET A 147 -3.44 4.76 -12.01
C MET A 147 -4.30 5.27 -13.19
N TRP A 148 -4.75 4.38 -14.05
CA TRP A 148 -5.64 4.76 -15.15
C TRP A 148 -7.00 5.26 -14.65
N ALA A 149 -7.58 4.59 -13.65
CA ALA A 149 -8.86 5.01 -13.07
C ALA A 149 -8.77 6.42 -12.48
N VAL A 150 -7.72 6.70 -11.69
CA VAL A 150 -7.50 8.03 -11.09
C VAL A 150 -7.30 9.09 -12.17
N SER A 151 -6.49 8.81 -13.20
CA SER A 151 -6.22 9.76 -14.30
C SER A 151 -7.46 10.00 -15.18
N LEU A 152 -8.17 8.95 -15.59
CA LEU A 152 -9.37 9.08 -16.43
C LEU A 152 -10.53 9.79 -15.71
N LEU A 153 -10.60 9.66 -14.39
CA LEU A 153 -11.60 10.35 -13.56
C LEU A 153 -11.12 11.73 -13.10
N HIS A 154 -9.93 12.16 -13.51
CA HIS A 154 -9.32 13.45 -13.12
C HIS A 154 -9.20 13.65 -11.61
N LEU A 155 -9.01 12.55 -10.85
CA LEU A 155 -8.91 12.58 -9.39
C LEU A 155 -7.51 12.97 -8.91
N GLU A 156 -6.49 12.96 -9.77
CA GLU A 156 -5.10 13.30 -9.43
C GLU A 156 -4.91 14.75 -8.93
N LEU A 157 -5.90 15.61 -9.15
CA LEU A 157 -5.91 17.00 -8.65
C LEU A 157 -6.79 17.16 -7.40
N SER A 158 -7.39 16.08 -6.93
CA SER A 158 -8.33 16.06 -5.81
C SER A 158 -7.77 15.24 -4.64
N SER A 159 -8.21 15.58 -3.43
CA SER A 159 -7.96 14.73 -2.24
C SER A 159 -8.74 13.40 -2.26
N LEU A 160 -9.56 13.15 -3.29
CA LEU A 160 -10.37 11.93 -3.43
C LEU A 160 -9.67 10.77 -4.17
N GLN A 161 -8.38 10.90 -4.49
CA GLN A 161 -7.59 9.87 -5.17
C GLN A 161 -7.39 8.58 -4.36
#